data_55545ecd0c26b350cf478f8014c86c2b
#
_entry.id   55545ecd0c26b350cf478f8014c86c2b
#
_cell.length_a   1.000
_cell.length_b   1.000
_cell.length_c   1.000
_cell.angle_alpha   90.00
_cell.angle_beta   90.00
_cell.angle_gamma   90.00
#
_symmetry.space_group_name_H-M   'P 1'
#
loop_
_entity.id
_entity.type
_entity.pdbx_description
1 polymer ?
#
loop_
_entity_poly.entity_id
_entity_poly.type
_entity_poly.pdbx_seq_one_letter_code
_entity_poly.pdbx_strand_id
1 'polypeptide(L)'
;MTPKPNTDAVNHPSHYTSHPSGVECITITRHYCFAIGNAIKYLWRAGLKQDADKTEKEKEIEDLQKAIWYINDRIKQLQEL
;
A
#
# COMPACT_ATOMS: atom_id res chain seq x y z
N MET A 1 -23.33 -10.11 14.63
CA MET A 1 -22.69 -10.87 13.56
C MET A 1 -21.24 -11.16 13.92
N THR A 2 -20.83 -12.37 13.72
CA THR A 2 -19.46 -12.74 13.97
C THR A 2 -18.56 -12.22 12.86
N PRO A 3 -17.51 -11.50 13.19
CA PRO A 3 -16.60 -11.04 12.15
C PRO A 3 -15.92 -12.23 11.50
N LYS A 4 -15.59 -12.07 10.25
CA LYS A 4 -14.85 -13.09 9.54
C LYS A 4 -13.47 -13.24 10.11
N PRO A 5 -12.92 -14.45 10.07
CA PRO A 5 -11.53 -14.63 10.48
C PRO A 5 -10.60 -13.79 9.61
N ASN A 6 -9.44 -13.49 10.14
CA ASN A 6 -8.43 -12.67 9.46
C ASN A 6 -7.88 -13.32 8.20
N THR A 7 -8.35 -14.53 7.88
CA THR A 7 -7.98 -15.21 6.66
C THR A 7 -8.74 -14.72 5.43
N ASP A 8 -9.65 -13.75 5.59
CA ASP A 8 -10.35 -13.15 4.47
C ASP A 8 -9.35 -12.34 3.63
N ALA A 9 -8.86 -12.95 2.56
CA ALA A 9 -7.82 -12.34 1.74
C ALA A 9 -8.32 -11.15 0.92
N VAL A 10 -9.63 -10.98 0.80
CA VAL A 10 -10.20 -9.87 0.05
C VAL A 10 -10.33 -8.63 0.91
N ASN A 11 -10.93 -8.78 2.08
CA ASN A 11 -11.21 -7.63 2.95
C ASN A 11 -10.05 -7.28 3.87
N HIS A 12 -9.27 -8.28 4.29
CA HIS A 12 -8.18 -8.08 5.22
C HIS A 12 -6.94 -8.86 4.78
N PRO A 13 -6.34 -8.47 3.63
CA PRO A 13 -5.12 -9.13 3.18
C PRO A 13 -4.00 -8.98 4.22
N SER A 14 -3.24 -10.03 4.44
CA SER A 14 -2.22 -10.04 5.49
C SER A 14 -1.19 -8.94 5.36
N HIS A 15 -0.82 -8.57 4.12
CA HIS A 15 0.18 -7.51 3.92
C HIS A 15 -0.36 -6.11 4.25
N TYR A 16 -1.66 -5.96 4.45
CA TYR A 16 -2.26 -4.70 4.92
C TYR A 16 -2.45 -4.69 6.42
N THR A 17 -2.61 -5.86 7.03
CA THR A 17 -2.88 -5.96 8.47
C THR A 17 -1.63 -6.20 9.29
N SER A 18 -0.50 -6.43 8.66
CA SER A 18 0.76 -6.71 9.36
C SER A 18 1.53 -5.45 9.75
N HIS A 19 0.98 -4.26 9.47
CA HIS A 19 1.65 -3.01 9.83
C HIS A 19 1.76 -2.89 11.36
N PRO A 20 2.93 -2.46 11.86
CA PRO A 20 3.14 -2.36 13.32
C PRO A 20 2.14 -1.48 14.06
N SER A 21 1.54 -0.51 13.37
CA SER A 21 0.53 0.37 14.00
C SER A 21 -0.77 -0.34 14.32
N GLY A 22 -1.02 -1.50 13.70
CA GLY A 22 -2.30 -2.18 13.81
C GLY A 22 -3.42 -1.54 12.99
N VAL A 23 -3.15 -0.45 12.28
CA VAL A 23 -4.13 0.23 11.43
C VAL A 23 -4.15 -0.42 10.05
N GLU A 24 -5.34 -0.62 9.50
CA GLU A 24 -5.45 -1.11 8.13
C GLU A 24 -5.18 0.01 7.14
N CYS A 25 -4.38 -0.28 6.13
CA CYS A 25 -4.01 0.69 5.10
C CYS A 25 -5.23 1.36 4.46
N ILE A 26 -6.26 0.57 4.13
CA ILE A 26 -7.46 1.09 3.46
C ILE A 26 -8.19 2.14 4.32
N THR A 27 -8.10 2.04 5.63
CA THR A 27 -8.74 3.00 6.53
C THR A 27 -8.21 4.41 6.27
N ILE A 28 -6.95 4.51 5.91
CA ILE A 28 -6.29 5.79 5.64
C ILE A 28 -6.40 6.16 4.15
N THR A 29 -6.08 5.23 3.26
CA THR A 29 -5.98 5.54 1.83
C THR A 29 -7.31 5.93 1.20
N ARG A 30 -8.42 5.46 1.75
CA ARG A 30 -9.75 5.80 1.23
C ARG A 30 -10.08 7.28 1.30
N HIS A 31 -9.36 8.04 2.11
CA HIS A 31 -9.56 9.47 2.26
C HIS A 31 -8.79 10.31 1.24
N TYR A 32 -8.01 9.66 0.39
CA TYR A 32 -7.17 10.33 -0.59
C TYR A 32 -7.62 10.02 -2.00
N CYS A 33 -7.18 10.84 -2.96
CA CYS A 33 -7.42 10.52 -4.36
C CYS A 33 -6.66 9.24 -4.74
N PHE A 34 -6.99 8.71 -5.92
CA PHE A 34 -6.44 7.43 -6.35
C PHE A 34 -4.91 7.40 -6.32
N ALA A 35 -4.28 8.42 -6.92
CA ALA A 35 -2.81 8.43 -7.00
C ALA A 35 -2.16 8.54 -5.63
N ILE A 36 -2.63 9.43 -4.78
CA ILE A 36 -2.07 9.60 -3.44
C ILE A 36 -2.32 8.34 -2.60
N GLY A 37 -3.53 7.80 -2.66
CA GLY A 37 -3.86 6.57 -1.94
C GLY A 37 -2.95 5.42 -2.33
N ASN A 38 -2.65 5.28 -3.62
CA ASN A 38 -1.74 4.24 -4.07
C ASN A 38 -0.30 4.50 -3.63
N ALA A 39 0.15 5.75 -3.65
CA ALA A 39 1.47 6.09 -3.15
C ALA A 39 1.60 5.70 -1.67
N ILE A 40 0.59 6.05 -0.87
CA ILE A 40 0.57 5.69 0.55
C ILE A 40 0.56 4.17 0.71
N LYS A 41 -0.23 3.46 -0.09
CA LYS A 41 -0.29 2.00 -0.03
C LYS A 41 1.08 1.37 -0.22
N TYR A 42 1.82 1.81 -1.22
CA TYR A 42 3.14 1.24 -1.48
C TYR A 42 4.16 1.61 -0.42
N LEU A 43 4.08 2.84 0.13
CA LEU A 43 4.92 3.21 1.27
C LEU A 43 4.55 2.42 2.52
N TRP A 44 3.26 2.15 2.71
CA TRP A 44 2.76 1.40 3.86
C TRP A 44 3.35 0.00 3.91
N ARG A 45 3.46 -0.63 2.76
CA ARG A 45 3.92 -2.02 2.66
C ARG A 45 5.42 -2.15 2.39
N ALA A 46 6.11 -1.06 2.09
CA ALA A 46 7.53 -1.09 1.79
C ALA A 46 8.29 -1.68 2.98
N GLY A 47 9.06 -2.72 2.71
CA GLY A 47 9.82 -3.41 3.75
C GLY A 47 9.01 -4.40 4.59
N LEU A 48 7.70 -4.46 4.40
CA LEU A 48 6.83 -5.37 5.17
C LEU A 48 6.32 -6.54 4.33
N LYS A 49 6.05 -6.30 3.05
CA LYS A 49 5.56 -7.36 2.17
C LYS A 49 6.71 -8.22 1.68
N GLN A 50 6.52 -9.54 1.74
CA GLN A 50 7.49 -10.49 1.24
C GLN A 50 7.08 -11.02 -0.12
N ASP A 51 8.08 -11.34 -0.95
CA ASP A 51 7.89 -11.95 -2.25
C ASP A 51 8.91 -13.08 -2.35
N ALA A 52 8.43 -14.30 -2.63
CA ALA A 52 9.28 -15.48 -2.68
C ALA A 52 10.37 -15.40 -3.76
N ASP A 53 10.11 -14.63 -4.83
CA ASP A 53 11.02 -14.50 -5.96
C ASP A 53 12.00 -13.34 -5.84
N LYS A 54 11.94 -12.60 -4.74
CA LYS A 54 12.76 -11.41 -4.54
C LYS A 54 13.34 -11.37 -3.14
N THR A 55 14.49 -10.73 -3.00
CA THR A 55 15.01 -10.42 -1.67
C THR A 55 14.15 -9.33 -1.04
N GLU A 56 14.20 -9.21 0.27
CA GLU A 56 13.51 -8.15 0.99
C GLU A 56 13.91 -6.77 0.48
N LYS A 57 15.19 -6.59 0.21
CA LYS A 57 15.71 -5.33 -0.33
C LYS A 57 15.13 -5.02 -1.70
N GLU A 58 15.10 -6.02 -2.59
CA GLU A 58 14.54 -5.84 -3.94
C GLU A 58 13.06 -5.49 -3.88
N LYS A 59 12.32 -6.14 -3.00
CA LYS A 59 10.90 -5.89 -2.86
C LYS A 59 10.63 -4.50 -2.30
N GLU A 60 11.41 -4.08 -1.34
CA GLU A 60 11.28 -2.74 -0.79
C GLU A 60 11.55 -1.67 -1.84
N ILE A 61 12.63 -1.85 -2.62
CA ILE A 61 12.95 -0.93 -3.73
C ILE A 61 11.81 -0.86 -4.72
N GLU A 62 11.24 -2.02 -5.09
CA GLU A 62 10.12 -2.06 -6.02
C GLU A 62 8.93 -1.27 -5.49
N ASP A 63 8.58 -1.45 -4.21
CA ASP A 63 7.45 -0.73 -3.61
C ASP A 63 7.72 0.78 -3.58
N LEU A 64 8.95 1.18 -3.27
CA LEU A 64 9.31 2.59 -3.28
C LEU A 64 9.22 3.19 -4.68
N GLN A 65 9.66 2.46 -5.70
CA GLN A 65 9.57 2.92 -7.08
C GLN A 65 8.11 3.08 -7.53
N LYS A 66 7.24 2.17 -7.10
CA LYS A 66 5.81 2.29 -7.38
C LYS A 66 5.21 3.51 -6.70
N ALA A 67 5.59 3.77 -5.46
CA ALA A 67 5.14 4.98 -4.76
C ALA A 67 5.56 6.24 -5.52
N ILE A 68 6.79 6.29 -5.99
CA ILE A 68 7.30 7.42 -6.76
C ILE A 68 6.47 7.61 -8.03
N TRP A 69 6.13 6.53 -8.72
CA TRP A 69 5.32 6.60 -9.93
C TRP A 69 3.99 7.30 -9.67
N TYR A 70 3.31 6.90 -8.60
CA TYR A 70 2.01 7.50 -8.27
C TYR A 70 2.13 8.93 -7.79
N ILE A 71 3.21 9.26 -7.08
CA ILE A 71 3.48 10.65 -6.66
C ILE A 71 3.65 11.53 -7.90
N ASN A 72 4.44 11.08 -8.86
CA ASN A 72 4.68 11.82 -10.09
C ASN A 72 3.38 11.97 -10.90
N ASP A 73 2.56 10.93 -10.94
CA ASP A 73 1.27 10.98 -11.62
C ASP A 73 0.38 12.09 -11.02
N ARG A 74 0.34 12.18 -9.69
CA ARG A 74 -0.46 13.23 -9.04
C ARG A 74 0.08 14.63 -9.33
N ILE A 75 1.39 14.79 -9.30
CA ILE A 75 2.02 16.07 -9.64
C ILE A 75 1.62 16.48 -11.04
N LYS A 76 1.68 15.54 -11.99
CA LYS A 76 1.31 15.80 -13.37
C LYS A 76 -0.15 16.23 -13.49
N GLN A 77 -1.05 15.54 -12.79
CA GLN A 77 -2.46 15.91 -12.79
C GLN A 77 -2.65 17.36 -12.33
N LEU A 78 -1.97 17.73 -11.26
CA LEU A 78 -2.10 19.09 -10.72
C LEU A 78 -1.53 20.14 -11.67
N GLN A 79 -0.46 19.81 -12.36
CA GLN A 79 0.15 20.72 -13.34
C GLN A 79 -0.73 20.94 -14.57
N GLU A 80 -1.62 19.99 -14.85
CA GLU A 80 -2.52 20.06 -16.00
C GLU A 80 -3.85 20.75 -15.69
N LEU A 81 -4.06 21.15 -14.45
CA LEU A 81 -5.28 21.86 -14.07
C LEU A 81 -5.29 23.33 -14.50
#